data_2f8b0b3b0657ecebfc33d269d96c1247
#
_entry.id   2f8b0b3b0657ecebfc33d269d96c1247
#
_cell.length_a   1.000
_cell.length_b   1.000
_cell.length_c   1.000
_cell.angle_alpha   90.00
_cell.angle_beta   90.00
_cell.angle_gamma   90.00
#
_symmetry.space_group_name_H-M   'P 1'
#
loop_
_entity.id
_entity.type
_entity.pdbx_description
1 polymer ?
#
loop_
_entity_poly.entity_id
_entity_poly.type
_entity_poly.pdbx_seq_one_letter_code
_entity_poly.pdbx_strand_id
1 'polypeptide(L)'
;MTAALVSLFLVASPHGWTLAHARQVLASRPYEVTDASQPERPRYELRFTARTARSLRKGFVFSGVARDTLTEIDVPVRFTFAPPGRITRFRGPPADTSQPSFPIRAAFYYAWYPEAWFRDPVFPYSLFHPSLDYYSNADARVVLAHTDALRYAWLDAGIYSWWGPDGYPPTDLRFWRYLAAARTTPLRWAIYYEREGYENPSIEKIRTDLEYIRDRYAMQPAYLKVDGRFVVYVYGSADDDCDSTARRWREANTVGAYIVLKAFAGFRTCAVQPDAWHQYSAALPQYDLAPDSFMIAPGFDEESEPTARLSRDVGRWRGDIGAMLASNARWQLVLTFNEWPEGTSIESAREWASPSGYGVYLDTLHELLGARMSR
;
A
#
# COMPACT_ATOMS: atom_id res chain seq x y z
N MET A 1 -49.25 -26.88 40.42
CA MET A 1 -48.68 -27.01 39.08
C MET A 1 -49.05 -25.75 38.28
N THR A 2 -48.15 -24.81 38.22
CA THR A 2 -48.36 -23.51 37.56
C THR A 2 -47.73 -23.58 36.18
N ALA A 3 -48.52 -23.53 35.13
CA ALA A 3 -48.09 -23.51 33.76
C ALA A 3 -47.49 -22.12 33.45
N ALA A 4 -46.22 -22.08 33.10
CA ALA A 4 -45.57 -20.88 32.60
C ALA A 4 -45.99 -20.64 31.15
N LEU A 5 -46.77 -19.58 30.90
CA LEU A 5 -47.02 -19.07 29.56
C LEU A 5 -45.72 -18.51 28.97
N VAL A 6 -45.11 -19.21 28.06
CA VAL A 6 -44.07 -18.66 27.19
C VAL A 6 -44.74 -17.79 26.11
N SER A 7 -44.77 -16.48 26.35
CA SER A 7 -45.23 -15.54 25.32
C SER A 7 -44.23 -15.56 24.17
N LEU A 8 -44.51 -16.23 23.08
CA LEU A 8 -43.86 -16.08 21.82
C LEU A 8 -44.18 -14.68 21.27
N PHE A 9 -43.33 -13.74 21.43
CA PHE A 9 -43.38 -12.49 20.69
C PHE A 9 -43.13 -12.81 19.20
N LEU A 10 -44.19 -12.97 18.46
CA LEU A 10 -44.15 -12.94 17.00
C LEU A 10 -43.70 -11.53 16.57
N VAL A 11 -42.43 -11.37 16.34
CA VAL A 11 -41.90 -10.16 15.69
C VAL A 11 -42.53 -10.14 14.31
N ALA A 12 -43.43 -9.18 14.05
CA ALA A 12 -44.10 -9.05 12.76
C ALA A 12 -43.06 -9.09 11.64
N SER A 13 -43.20 -10.04 10.72
CA SER A 13 -42.27 -10.22 9.62
C SER A 13 -42.32 -8.98 8.69
N PRO A 14 -41.19 -8.44 8.26
CA PRO A 14 -41.16 -7.25 7.41
C PRO A 14 -41.93 -7.56 6.10
N HIS A 15 -43.01 -6.85 5.84
CA HIS A 15 -43.81 -6.99 4.61
C HIS A 15 -44.23 -8.43 4.28
N GLY A 16 -44.54 -9.27 5.27
CA GLY A 16 -44.98 -10.67 5.05
C GLY A 16 -43.85 -11.66 4.73
N TRP A 17 -42.57 -11.27 4.75
CA TRP A 17 -41.46 -12.17 4.52
C TRP A 17 -41.09 -12.97 5.79
N THR A 18 -40.84 -14.26 5.60
CA THR A 18 -40.24 -15.12 6.61
C THR A 18 -38.72 -15.12 6.46
N LEU A 19 -38.00 -15.52 7.51
CA LEU A 19 -36.52 -15.69 7.42
C LEU A 19 -36.15 -16.76 6.37
N ALA A 20 -36.96 -17.82 6.23
CA ALA A 20 -36.76 -18.84 5.20
C ALA A 20 -36.87 -18.27 3.79
N HIS A 21 -37.90 -17.45 3.54
CA HIS A 21 -38.06 -16.77 2.26
C HIS A 21 -36.91 -15.80 1.98
N ALA A 22 -36.49 -15.00 2.97
CA ALA A 22 -35.35 -14.11 2.82
C ALA A 22 -34.04 -14.84 2.46
N ARG A 23 -33.80 -16.02 3.06
CA ARG A 23 -32.69 -16.91 2.69
C ARG A 23 -32.78 -17.43 1.28
N GLN A 24 -33.96 -17.84 0.86
CA GLN A 24 -34.20 -18.33 -0.51
C GLN A 24 -33.93 -17.25 -1.55
N VAL A 25 -34.45 -16.03 -1.33
CA VAL A 25 -34.25 -14.92 -2.25
C VAL A 25 -32.77 -14.51 -2.27
N LEU A 26 -32.08 -14.48 -1.11
CA LEU A 26 -30.67 -14.17 -1.03
C LEU A 26 -29.80 -15.21 -1.76
N ALA A 27 -30.19 -16.49 -1.74
CA ALA A 27 -29.48 -17.57 -2.43
C ALA A 27 -29.77 -17.64 -3.93
N SER A 28 -30.81 -16.96 -4.43
CA SER A 28 -31.26 -17.08 -5.82
C SER A 28 -30.38 -16.37 -6.84
N ARG A 29 -29.53 -15.44 -6.38
CA ARG A 29 -28.62 -14.66 -7.25
C ARG A 29 -27.42 -14.14 -6.45
N PRO A 30 -26.29 -13.84 -7.10
CA PRO A 30 -25.20 -13.11 -6.48
C PRO A 30 -25.62 -11.67 -6.16
N TYR A 31 -25.00 -11.10 -5.14
CA TYR A 31 -25.14 -9.69 -4.75
C TYR A 31 -23.76 -9.04 -4.73
N GLU A 32 -23.68 -7.88 -5.32
CA GLU A 32 -22.50 -7.06 -5.29
C GLU A 32 -22.72 -5.88 -4.36
N VAL A 33 -21.72 -5.54 -3.57
CA VAL A 33 -21.72 -4.37 -2.69
C VAL A 33 -20.55 -3.48 -3.08
N THR A 34 -20.85 -2.27 -3.49
CA THR A 34 -19.86 -1.27 -3.84
C THR A 34 -19.32 -0.61 -2.58
N ASP A 35 -18.01 -0.45 -2.51
CA ASP A 35 -17.38 0.41 -1.51
C ASP A 35 -17.71 1.86 -1.84
N ALA A 36 -18.20 2.64 -0.86
CA ALA A 36 -18.56 4.04 -1.05
C ALA A 36 -17.38 4.92 -1.52
N SER A 37 -16.14 4.51 -1.21
CA SER A 37 -14.92 5.17 -1.70
C SER A 37 -14.56 4.79 -3.15
N GLN A 38 -15.24 3.77 -3.72
CA GLN A 38 -15.06 3.31 -5.11
C GLN A 38 -16.41 3.01 -5.75
N PRO A 39 -17.26 3.99 -6.01
CA PRO A 39 -18.63 3.76 -6.50
C PRO A 39 -18.70 3.03 -7.83
N GLU A 40 -17.65 3.07 -8.64
CA GLU A 40 -17.60 2.48 -9.98
C GLU A 40 -17.23 0.99 -10.00
N ARG A 41 -16.80 0.42 -8.86
CA ARG A 41 -16.35 -0.98 -8.77
C ARG A 41 -16.96 -1.66 -7.57
N PRO A 42 -17.70 -2.77 -7.75
CA PRO A 42 -18.11 -3.60 -6.64
C PRO A 42 -16.84 -4.11 -5.94
N ARG A 43 -16.81 -3.99 -4.61
CA ARG A 43 -15.70 -4.50 -3.81
C ARG A 43 -15.98 -5.88 -3.26
N TYR A 44 -17.23 -6.15 -2.88
CA TYR A 44 -17.62 -7.40 -2.26
C TYR A 44 -18.65 -8.13 -3.10
N GLU A 45 -18.34 -9.37 -3.43
CA GLU A 45 -19.29 -10.33 -4.00
C GLU A 45 -19.80 -11.22 -2.88
N LEU A 46 -21.09 -11.12 -2.58
CA LEU A 46 -21.75 -11.94 -1.58
C LEU A 46 -22.12 -13.30 -2.20
N ARG A 47 -21.33 -14.32 -1.89
CA ARG A 47 -21.71 -15.70 -2.07
C ARG A 47 -22.41 -16.15 -0.79
N PHE A 48 -23.64 -16.63 -0.93
CA PHE A 48 -24.46 -16.93 0.24
C PHE A 48 -23.88 -18.06 1.09
N THR A 49 -23.25 -17.70 2.20
CA THR A 49 -22.84 -18.60 3.28
C THR A 49 -23.29 -18.04 4.63
N ALA A 50 -24.55 -17.52 4.71
CA ALA A 50 -25.06 -16.95 5.95
C ALA A 50 -25.04 -17.96 7.08
N ARG A 51 -24.18 -17.71 8.07
CA ARG A 51 -24.02 -18.58 9.23
C ARG A 51 -25.11 -18.34 10.27
N THR A 52 -25.45 -17.07 10.51
CA THR A 52 -26.48 -16.66 11.48
C THR A 52 -27.40 -15.61 10.88
N ALA A 53 -28.67 -15.63 11.31
CA ALA A 53 -29.64 -14.64 10.87
C ALA A 53 -30.64 -14.34 11.99
N ARG A 54 -31.12 -13.10 12.07
CA ARG A 54 -32.23 -12.70 12.94
C ARG A 54 -33.18 -11.76 12.23
N SER A 55 -34.48 -11.87 12.55
CA SER A 55 -35.48 -10.93 12.07
C SER A 55 -35.40 -9.58 12.80
N LEU A 56 -35.67 -8.52 12.08
CA LEU A 56 -35.86 -7.17 12.55
C LEU A 56 -37.16 -6.60 11.99
N ARG A 57 -37.67 -5.52 12.59
CA ARG A 57 -38.91 -4.86 12.13
C ARG A 57 -38.90 -4.47 10.63
N LYS A 58 -37.72 -4.15 10.06
CA LYS A 58 -37.59 -3.67 8.66
C LYS A 58 -36.66 -4.54 7.79
N GLY A 59 -36.39 -5.78 8.17
CA GLY A 59 -35.55 -6.68 7.39
C GLY A 59 -34.91 -7.78 8.23
N PHE A 60 -33.90 -8.43 7.69
CA PHE A 60 -33.19 -9.53 8.30
C PHE A 60 -31.70 -9.22 8.37
N VAL A 61 -31.07 -9.41 9.53
CA VAL A 61 -29.62 -9.28 9.66
C VAL A 61 -28.97 -10.63 9.45
N PHE A 62 -28.02 -10.68 8.55
CA PHE A 62 -27.21 -11.86 8.29
C PHE A 62 -25.75 -11.59 8.67
N SER A 63 -25.09 -12.62 9.19
CA SER A 63 -23.64 -12.70 9.26
C SER A 63 -23.19 -13.81 8.32
N GLY A 64 -22.16 -13.57 7.55
CA GLY A 64 -21.68 -14.49 6.53
C GLY A 64 -20.27 -14.15 6.06
N VAL A 65 -19.95 -14.61 4.88
CA VAL A 65 -18.65 -14.39 4.22
C VAL A 65 -18.92 -13.75 2.86
N ALA A 66 -18.07 -12.81 2.47
CA ALA A 66 -18.08 -12.22 1.14
C ALA A 66 -16.67 -12.30 0.52
N ARG A 67 -16.60 -12.46 -0.78
CA ARG A 67 -15.37 -12.34 -1.55
C ARG A 67 -15.04 -10.85 -1.72
N ASP A 68 -13.90 -10.41 -1.22
CA ASP A 68 -13.34 -9.11 -1.58
C ASP A 68 -12.72 -9.22 -2.97
N THR A 69 -13.23 -8.46 -3.93
CA THR A 69 -12.82 -8.56 -5.35
C THR A 69 -11.45 -7.94 -5.64
N LEU A 70 -10.90 -7.14 -4.72
CA LEU A 70 -9.57 -6.55 -4.86
C LEU A 70 -8.47 -7.47 -4.33
N THR A 71 -8.69 -8.10 -3.17
CA THR A 71 -7.73 -9.00 -2.52
C THR A 71 -7.97 -10.46 -2.84
N GLU A 72 -9.12 -10.78 -3.43
CA GLU A 72 -9.53 -12.14 -3.76
C GLU A 72 -9.53 -13.11 -2.57
N ILE A 73 -9.80 -12.58 -1.37
CA ILE A 73 -9.96 -13.37 -0.15
C ILE A 73 -11.39 -13.30 0.35
N ASP A 74 -11.78 -14.34 1.09
CA ASP A 74 -13.08 -14.41 1.73
C ASP A 74 -13.00 -13.75 3.11
N VAL A 75 -13.84 -12.74 3.33
CA VAL A 75 -13.86 -11.94 4.56
C VAL A 75 -15.18 -12.04 5.30
N PRO A 76 -15.18 -12.02 6.64
CA PRO A 76 -16.41 -12.00 7.42
C PRO A 76 -17.16 -10.70 7.20
N VAL A 77 -18.48 -10.81 6.98
CA VAL A 77 -19.35 -9.66 6.75
C VAL A 77 -20.63 -9.75 7.54
N ARG A 78 -21.25 -8.60 7.79
CA ARG A 78 -22.58 -8.49 8.36
C ARG A 78 -23.41 -7.52 7.53
N PHE A 79 -24.64 -7.91 7.17
CA PHE A 79 -25.49 -7.06 6.36
C PHE A 79 -26.97 -7.20 6.73
N THR A 80 -27.76 -6.18 6.39
CA THR A 80 -29.21 -6.18 6.49
C THR A 80 -29.81 -6.39 5.11
N PHE A 81 -30.66 -7.40 4.98
CA PHE A 81 -31.39 -7.74 3.78
C PHE A 81 -32.86 -7.45 4.00
N ALA A 82 -33.48 -6.71 3.09
CA ALA A 82 -34.85 -6.25 3.22
C ALA A 82 -35.65 -6.44 1.92
N PRO A 83 -36.99 -6.64 2.03
CA PRO A 83 -37.86 -6.63 0.85
C PRO A 83 -37.72 -5.34 0.03
N PRO A 84 -37.82 -5.40 -1.30
CA PRO A 84 -38.04 -6.58 -2.15
C PRO A 84 -36.78 -7.38 -2.55
N GLY A 85 -35.78 -7.48 -1.71
CA GLY A 85 -34.53 -8.22 -1.98
C GLY A 85 -33.33 -7.30 -2.16
N ARG A 86 -33.14 -6.31 -1.25
CA ARG A 86 -32.04 -5.35 -1.27
C ARG A 86 -31.20 -5.45 -0.01
N ILE A 87 -29.87 -5.27 -0.17
CA ILE A 87 -28.95 -5.03 0.95
C ILE A 87 -29.05 -3.55 1.31
N THR A 88 -29.47 -3.27 2.56
CA THR A 88 -29.72 -1.90 3.03
C THR A 88 -28.64 -1.39 3.97
N ARG A 89 -27.87 -2.32 4.57
CA ARG A 89 -26.68 -2.02 5.38
C ARG A 89 -25.66 -3.12 5.14
N PHE A 90 -24.41 -2.75 4.99
CA PHE A 90 -23.29 -3.66 4.84
C PHE A 90 -22.17 -3.27 5.76
N ARG A 91 -21.49 -4.24 6.37
CA ARG A 91 -20.28 -4.06 7.16
C ARG A 91 -19.32 -5.19 6.83
N GLY A 92 -18.20 -4.84 6.20
CA GLY A 92 -17.02 -5.69 6.07
C GLY A 92 -16.16 -5.68 7.33
N PRO A 93 -14.96 -6.25 7.28
CA PRO A 93 -14.00 -6.17 8.37
C PRO A 93 -13.72 -4.71 8.76
N PRO A 94 -13.56 -4.42 10.06
CA PRO A 94 -13.16 -3.08 10.49
C PRO A 94 -11.81 -2.72 9.88
N ALA A 95 -11.67 -1.47 9.40
CA ALA A 95 -10.39 -0.98 8.95
C ALA A 95 -9.49 -0.62 10.13
N ASP A 96 -8.20 -0.85 9.98
CA ASP A 96 -7.19 -0.23 10.82
C ASP A 96 -6.97 1.20 10.32
N THR A 97 -7.27 2.20 11.16
CA THR A 97 -7.14 3.63 10.85
C THR A 97 -5.94 4.28 11.55
N SER A 98 -5.13 3.50 12.29
CA SER A 98 -3.93 4.02 12.94
C SER A 98 -2.96 4.60 11.91
N GLN A 99 -2.15 5.55 12.34
CA GLN A 99 -1.06 6.10 11.52
C GLN A 99 0.25 5.97 12.30
N PRO A 100 1.36 5.65 11.64
CA PRO A 100 2.65 5.55 12.30
C PRO A 100 3.12 6.94 12.78
N SER A 101 3.91 6.95 13.83
CA SER A 101 4.63 8.12 14.32
C SER A 101 6.10 8.07 13.89
N PHE A 102 6.76 9.23 13.83
CA PHE A 102 8.19 9.28 13.55
C PHE A 102 9.03 8.58 14.65
N PRO A 103 10.12 7.91 14.27
CA PRO A 103 10.60 7.70 12.91
C PRO A 103 9.72 6.71 12.14
N ILE A 104 9.36 7.05 10.89
CA ILE A 104 8.58 6.19 9.99
C ILE A 104 9.54 5.42 9.09
N ARG A 105 9.40 4.10 9.06
CA ARG A 105 10.21 3.18 8.25
C ARG A 105 9.45 2.79 7.02
N ALA A 106 10.01 3.06 5.85
CA ALA A 106 9.33 2.82 4.59
C ALA A 106 10.27 2.25 3.52
N ALA A 107 9.74 1.41 2.64
CA ALA A 107 10.47 0.93 1.47
C ALA A 107 9.84 1.46 0.18
N PHE A 108 10.68 1.88 -0.77
CA PHE A 108 10.25 2.19 -2.12
C PHE A 108 9.77 0.90 -2.80
N TYR A 109 8.64 0.98 -3.50
CA TYR A 109 7.92 -0.16 -4.03
C TYR A 109 7.49 0.09 -5.48
N TYR A 110 7.79 -0.85 -6.36
CA TYR A 110 7.51 -0.76 -7.79
C TYR A 110 6.42 -1.74 -8.21
N ALA A 111 5.33 -1.20 -8.76
CA ALA A 111 4.15 -1.98 -9.18
C ALA A 111 4.02 -2.08 -10.70
N TRP A 112 5.12 -2.15 -11.41
CA TRP A 112 5.18 -2.15 -12.87
C TRP A 112 5.38 -3.53 -13.51
N TYR A 113 5.27 -4.61 -12.70
CA TYR A 113 5.33 -5.97 -13.21
C TYR A 113 3.95 -6.48 -13.66
N PRO A 114 3.87 -7.22 -14.78
CA PRO A 114 4.97 -7.95 -15.46
C PRO A 114 5.75 -7.12 -16.49
N GLU A 115 5.35 -5.87 -16.78
CA GLU A 115 5.92 -5.08 -17.88
C GLU A 115 7.44 -4.90 -17.73
N ALA A 116 7.92 -4.65 -16.52
CA ALA A 116 9.35 -4.44 -16.24
C ALA A 116 10.20 -5.72 -16.28
N TRP A 117 9.60 -6.91 -16.39
CA TRP A 117 10.37 -8.13 -16.62
C TRP A 117 10.95 -8.23 -18.04
N PHE A 118 10.50 -7.37 -18.95
CA PHE A 118 10.92 -7.42 -20.33
C PHE A 118 11.54 -6.10 -20.77
N ARG A 119 12.77 -6.18 -21.31
CA ARG A 119 13.45 -5.09 -21.99
C ARG A 119 14.09 -5.67 -23.26
N ASP A 120 13.47 -5.42 -24.40
CA ASP A 120 13.78 -6.05 -25.69
C ASP A 120 15.29 -6.10 -26.00
N PRO A 121 15.87 -7.28 -26.28
CA PRO A 121 15.24 -8.63 -26.33
C PRO A 121 15.34 -9.43 -25.02
N VAL A 122 15.69 -8.82 -23.87
CA VAL A 122 16.02 -9.51 -22.62
C VAL A 122 14.77 -9.84 -21.82
N PHE A 123 14.63 -11.12 -21.44
CA PHE A 123 13.64 -11.62 -20.48
C PHE A 123 14.21 -12.83 -19.71
N PRO A 124 14.16 -12.83 -18.39
CA PRO A 124 13.75 -11.72 -17.53
C PRO A 124 14.82 -10.61 -17.50
N TYR A 125 14.40 -9.35 -17.40
CA TYR A 125 15.32 -8.23 -17.19
C TYR A 125 15.62 -8.08 -15.69
N SER A 126 16.41 -9.02 -15.19
CA SER A 126 16.86 -9.09 -13.80
C SER A 126 17.95 -10.17 -13.66
N LEU A 127 19.01 -9.86 -12.96
CA LEU A 127 20.06 -10.84 -12.59
C LEU A 127 19.61 -11.83 -11.51
N PHE A 128 18.57 -11.51 -10.76
CA PHE A 128 18.09 -12.28 -9.62
C PHE A 128 16.72 -12.89 -9.86
N HIS A 129 16.42 -13.97 -9.11
CA HIS A 129 15.18 -14.72 -9.26
C HIS A 129 14.27 -14.52 -8.07
N PRO A 130 13.18 -13.74 -8.18
CA PRO A 130 12.21 -13.60 -7.11
C PRO A 130 11.70 -14.95 -6.62
N SER A 131 11.50 -15.10 -5.32
CA SER A 131 10.94 -16.35 -4.76
C SER A 131 9.47 -16.58 -5.20
N LEU A 132 8.77 -15.53 -5.63
CA LEU A 132 7.43 -15.57 -6.21
C LEU A 132 7.41 -15.76 -7.74
N ASP A 133 8.57 -16.09 -8.34
CA ASP A 133 8.76 -16.11 -9.79
C ASP A 133 8.56 -14.71 -10.44
N TYR A 134 8.48 -14.64 -11.76
CA TYR A 134 8.27 -13.40 -12.52
C TYR A 134 6.79 -13.01 -12.53
N TYR A 135 6.36 -12.47 -11.43
CA TYR A 135 4.97 -12.19 -11.08
C TYR A 135 4.36 -10.97 -11.79
N SER A 136 3.06 -10.83 -11.61
CA SER A 136 2.31 -9.62 -11.92
C SER A 136 1.84 -8.91 -10.65
N ASN A 137 2.06 -7.60 -10.57
CA ASN A 137 1.51 -6.75 -9.51
C ASN A 137 -0.03 -6.59 -9.56
N ALA A 138 -0.67 -7.11 -10.61
CA ALA A 138 -2.12 -7.24 -10.68
C ALA A 138 -2.64 -8.52 -9.98
N ASP A 139 -1.78 -9.49 -9.64
CA ASP A 139 -2.16 -10.70 -8.91
C ASP A 139 -2.36 -10.38 -7.42
N ALA A 140 -3.56 -10.63 -6.91
CA ALA A 140 -3.90 -10.39 -5.51
C ALA A 140 -3.05 -11.21 -4.54
N ARG A 141 -2.59 -12.41 -4.90
CA ARG A 141 -1.73 -13.26 -4.06
C ARG A 141 -0.36 -12.62 -3.88
N VAL A 142 0.19 -12.03 -4.93
CA VAL A 142 1.47 -11.28 -4.89
C VAL A 142 1.33 -10.06 -3.98
N VAL A 143 0.27 -9.27 -4.16
CA VAL A 143 0.02 -8.08 -3.33
C VAL A 143 -0.11 -8.43 -1.85
N LEU A 144 -0.80 -9.54 -1.53
CA LEU A 144 -0.92 -10.03 -0.14
C LEU A 144 0.42 -10.49 0.41
N ALA A 145 1.19 -11.27 -0.36
CA ALA A 145 2.52 -11.72 0.04
C ALA A 145 3.48 -10.56 0.30
N HIS A 146 3.49 -9.54 -0.56
CA HIS A 146 4.30 -8.32 -0.37
C HIS A 146 3.84 -7.50 0.84
N THR A 147 2.52 -7.40 1.05
CA THR A 147 1.97 -6.75 2.25
C THR A 147 2.45 -7.44 3.53
N ASP A 148 2.45 -8.77 3.55
CA ASP A 148 2.94 -9.56 4.68
C ASP A 148 4.46 -9.46 4.84
N ALA A 149 5.22 -9.43 3.76
CA ALA A 149 6.68 -9.27 3.78
C ALA A 149 7.12 -7.92 4.35
N LEU A 150 6.47 -6.81 3.94
CA LEU A 150 6.72 -5.48 4.49
C LEU A 150 6.40 -5.42 5.99
N ARG A 151 5.29 -6.03 6.41
CA ARG A 151 4.91 -6.13 7.83
C ARG A 151 5.87 -7.01 8.64
N TYR A 152 6.29 -8.13 8.05
CA TYR A 152 7.30 -9.00 8.67
C TYR A 152 8.59 -8.23 8.98
N ALA A 153 9.04 -7.39 8.05
CA ALA A 153 10.23 -6.55 8.21
C ALA A 153 10.02 -5.35 9.16
N TRP A 154 8.88 -5.20 9.84
CA TRP A 154 8.55 -4.06 10.70
C TRP A 154 8.61 -2.72 9.97
N LEU A 155 8.30 -2.72 8.68
CA LEU A 155 8.14 -1.50 7.91
C LEU A 155 6.73 -0.93 8.12
N ASP A 156 6.67 0.36 8.37
CA ASP A 156 5.44 1.10 8.64
C ASP A 156 4.69 1.44 7.35
N ALA A 157 5.44 1.62 6.24
CA ALA A 157 4.85 2.01 4.97
C ALA A 157 5.60 1.47 3.73
N GLY A 158 4.85 1.36 2.62
CA GLY A 158 5.37 1.27 1.26
C GLY A 158 5.23 2.60 0.53
N ILE A 159 6.26 3.01 -0.20
CA ILE A 159 6.29 4.20 -1.05
C ILE A 159 6.11 3.72 -2.48
N TYR A 160 4.91 3.87 -3.00
CA TYR A 160 4.42 3.21 -4.22
C TYR A 160 4.69 4.06 -5.47
N SER A 161 5.51 3.55 -6.39
CA SER A 161 5.81 4.18 -7.68
C SER A 161 4.53 4.39 -8.51
N TRP A 162 4.23 5.65 -8.83
CA TRP A 162 3.00 6.06 -9.50
C TRP A 162 3.26 7.02 -10.65
N TRP A 163 2.76 6.66 -11.83
CA TRP A 163 2.99 7.34 -13.10
C TRP A 163 1.80 8.18 -13.58
N GLY A 164 0.86 8.46 -12.68
CA GLY A 164 -0.36 9.18 -13.03
C GLY A 164 -1.52 8.24 -13.41
N PRO A 165 -2.74 8.80 -13.54
CA PRO A 165 -3.94 8.02 -13.89
C PRO A 165 -3.90 7.47 -15.32
N ASP A 166 -3.11 8.08 -16.18
CA ASP A 166 -2.89 7.78 -17.60
C ASP A 166 -1.49 7.19 -17.87
N GLY A 167 -0.72 6.92 -16.81
CA GLY A 167 0.65 6.41 -16.91
C GLY A 167 0.75 4.95 -17.37
N TYR A 168 1.88 4.64 -17.99
CA TYR A 168 2.27 3.27 -18.31
C TYR A 168 3.62 2.95 -17.65
N PRO A 169 3.77 1.80 -17.00
CA PRO A 169 2.75 0.75 -16.73
C PRO A 169 1.55 1.25 -15.91
N PRO A 170 0.39 0.56 -15.95
CA PRO A 170 -0.85 1.04 -15.33
C PRO A 170 -0.85 0.91 -13.81
N THR A 171 0.12 1.54 -13.14
CA THR A 171 0.31 1.48 -11.69
C THR A 171 -0.87 2.08 -10.93
N ASP A 172 -1.54 3.10 -11.50
CA ASP A 172 -2.74 3.71 -10.92
C ASP A 172 -3.87 2.69 -10.70
N LEU A 173 -4.14 1.84 -11.70
CA LEU A 173 -5.19 0.83 -11.62
C LEU A 173 -4.88 -0.26 -10.58
N ARG A 174 -3.60 -0.52 -10.31
CA ARG A 174 -3.14 -1.55 -9.37
C ARG A 174 -3.18 -1.06 -7.92
N PHE A 175 -3.02 0.23 -7.67
CA PHE A 175 -2.86 0.79 -6.33
C PHE A 175 -4.01 0.45 -5.37
N TRP A 176 -5.24 0.31 -5.89
CA TRP A 176 -6.39 -0.09 -5.09
C TRP A 176 -6.24 -1.45 -4.40
N ARG A 177 -5.54 -2.41 -5.02
CA ARG A 177 -5.29 -3.73 -4.41
C ARG A 177 -4.39 -3.60 -3.19
N TYR A 178 -3.40 -2.72 -3.23
CA TYR A 178 -2.48 -2.45 -2.12
C TYR A 178 -3.19 -1.78 -0.94
N LEU A 179 -4.01 -0.78 -1.21
CA LEU A 179 -4.85 -0.14 -0.20
C LEU A 179 -5.85 -1.12 0.42
N ALA A 180 -6.39 -2.04 -0.38
CA ALA A 180 -7.32 -3.06 0.10
C ALA A 180 -6.60 -4.12 0.96
N ALA A 181 -5.43 -4.62 0.53
CA ALA A 181 -4.65 -5.61 1.27
C ALA A 181 -4.18 -5.07 2.62
N ALA A 182 -3.77 -3.81 2.69
CA ALA A 182 -3.33 -3.17 3.91
C ALA A 182 -4.47 -2.68 4.83
N ARG A 183 -5.72 -2.68 4.37
CA ARG A 183 -6.86 -2.03 5.04
C ARG A 183 -7.08 -2.45 6.51
N THR A 184 -6.80 -3.69 6.84
CA THR A 184 -6.99 -4.25 8.20
C THR A 184 -5.68 -4.46 8.94
N THR A 185 -4.61 -3.86 8.48
CA THR A 185 -3.25 -3.97 9.03
C THR A 185 -2.70 -2.59 9.41
N PRO A 186 -1.63 -2.50 10.19
CA PRO A 186 -0.96 -1.22 10.47
C PRO A 186 -0.11 -0.69 9.30
N LEU A 187 0.12 -1.47 8.23
CA LEU A 187 0.88 -1.00 7.07
C LEU A 187 0.14 0.11 6.33
N ARG A 188 0.86 1.13 5.90
CA ARG A 188 0.34 2.26 5.12
C ARG A 188 1.01 2.36 3.76
N TRP A 189 0.39 3.08 2.84
CA TRP A 189 0.91 3.33 1.51
C TRP A 189 0.93 4.82 1.22
N ALA A 190 2.03 5.32 0.68
CA ALA A 190 2.13 6.66 0.10
C ALA A 190 2.48 6.55 -1.37
N ILE A 191 2.06 7.52 -2.18
CA ILE A 191 2.47 7.61 -3.57
C ILE A 191 3.89 8.16 -3.67
N TYR A 192 4.69 7.60 -4.59
CA TYR A 192 5.91 8.15 -5.14
C TYR A 192 5.59 8.70 -6.53
N TYR A 193 5.56 10.02 -6.65
CA TYR A 193 5.22 10.71 -7.88
C TYR A 193 6.43 10.72 -8.82
N GLU A 194 6.42 9.85 -9.82
CA GLU A 194 7.57 9.62 -10.72
C GLU A 194 7.72 10.71 -11.78
N ARG A 195 6.62 11.27 -12.28
CA ARG A 195 6.60 12.20 -13.42
C ARG A 195 7.52 13.40 -13.25
N GLU A 196 7.74 13.87 -12.02
CA GLU A 196 8.61 15.00 -11.75
C GLU A 196 10.01 14.80 -12.34
N GLY A 197 10.58 13.61 -12.18
CA GLY A 197 11.93 13.31 -12.65
C GLY A 197 12.06 13.08 -14.16
N TYR A 198 10.95 12.94 -14.89
CA TYR A 198 10.96 12.57 -16.31
C TYR A 198 10.25 13.57 -17.23
N GLU A 199 9.18 14.20 -16.76
CA GLU A 199 8.29 15.02 -17.58
C GLU A 199 8.34 16.51 -17.23
N ASN A 200 8.90 16.88 -16.07
CA ASN A 200 8.91 18.23 -15.53
C ASN A 200 7.51 18.90 -15.61
N PRO A 201 6.49 18.34 -14.91
CA PRO A 201 5.09 18.71 -15.07
C PRO A 201 4.82 20.16 -14.65
N SER A 202 3.86 20.81 -15.31
CA SER A 202 3.45 22.17 -14.94
C SER A 202 2.79 22.22 -13.56
N ILE A 203 2.73 23.41 -12.95
CA ILE A 203 2.00 23.68 -11.70
C ILE A 203 0.56 23.15 -11.77
N GLU A 204 -0.12 23.39 -12.89
CA GLU A 204 -1.49 22.92 -13.10
C GLU A 204 -1.60 21.40 -13.15
N LYS A 205 -0.65 20.73 -13.81
CA LYS A 205 -0.60 19.24 -13.85
C LYS A 205 -0.38 18.66 -12.47
N ILE A 206 0.59 19.19 -11.71
CA ILE A 206 0.86 18.75 -10.33
C ILE A 206 -0.39 18.97 -9.46
N ARG A 207 -1.04 20.14 -9.57
CA ARG A 207 -2.28 20.46 -8.83
C ARG A 207 -3.37 19.45 -9.11
N THR A 208 -3.65 19.20 -10.38
CA THR A 208 -4.66 18.23 -10.82
C THR A 208 -4.37 16.83 -10.31
N ASP A 209 -3.11 16.41 -10.34
CA ASP A 209 -2.70 15.09 -9.85
C ASP A 209 -2.81 15.00 -8.32
N LEU A 210 -2.47 16.06 -7.58
CA LEU A 210 -2.65 16.09 -6.12
C LEU A 210 -4.14 16.08 -5.73
N GLU A 211 -5.00 16.77 -6.48
CA GLU A 211 -6.45 16.69 -6.31
C GLU A 211 -6.99 15.29 -6.59
N TYR A 212 -6.49 14.65 -7.66
CA TYR A 212 -6.83 13.27 -7.98
C TYR A 212 -6.43 12.31 -6.84
N ILE A 213 -5.20 12.42 -6.32
CA ILE A 213 -4.71 11.59 -5.21
C ILE A 213 -5.58 11.82 -3.96
N ARG A 214 -5.88 13.09 -3.61
CA ARG A 214 -6.76 13.43 -2.48
C ARG A 214 -8.12 12.77 -2.60
N ASP A 215 -8.76 12.93 -3.74
CA ASP A 215 -10.16 12.52 -3.92
C ASP A 215 -10.29 11.02 -4.12
N ARG A 216 -9.28 10.40 -4.69
CA ARG A 216 -9.31 8.99 -5.04
C ARG A 216 -8.74 8.08 -3.95
N TYR A 217 -7.61 8.44 -3.35
CA TYR A 217 -6.84 7.54 -2.50
C TYR A 217 -6.68 7.99 -1.05
N ALA A 218 -6.48 9.29 -0.81
CA ALA A 218 -6.13 9.80 0.51
C ALA A 218 -7.20 9.56 1.59
N MET A 219 -8.44 9.30 1.20
CA MET A 219 -9.52 8.94 2.13
C MET A 219 -9.47 7.48 2.60
N GLN A 220 -8.65 6.65 1.94
CA GLN A 220 -8.53 5.24 2.34
C GLN A 220 -7.80 5.11 3.67
N PRO A 221 -8.26 4.19 4.57
CA PRO A 221 -7.62 3.96 5.86
C PRO A 221 -6.14 3.59 5.75
N ALA A 222 -5.78 2.83 4.70
CA ALA A 222 -4.42 2.39 4.46
C ALA A 222 -3.51 3.44 3.79
N TYR A 223 -4.02 4.64 3.48
CA TYR A 223 -3.16 5.71 2.97
C TYR A 223 -2.37 6.36 4.10
N LEU A 224 -1.06 6.56 3.89
CA LEU A 224 -0.16 7.18 4.88
C LEU A 224 -0.48 8.65 5.09
N LYS A 225 -0.59 9.03 6.36
CA LYS A 225 -0.81 10.43 6.77
C LYS A 225 0.17 10.82 7.87
N VAL A 226 0.62 12.05 7.81
CA VAL A 226 1.38 12.73 8.87
C VAL A 226 0.62 13.99 9.25
N ASP A 227 0.34 14.16 10.53
CA ASP A 227 -0.45 15.30 11.05
C ASP A 227 -1.79 15.50 10.32
N GLY A 228 -2.45 14.38 9.95
CA GLY A 228 -3.71 14.36 9.21
C GLY A 228 -3.59 14.67 7.71
N ARG A 229 -2.41 15.01 7.21
CA ARG A 229 -2.12 15.33 5.82
C ARG A 229 -1.65 14.07 5.09
N PHE A 230 -2.20 13.80 3.90
CA PHE A 230 -1.77 12.67 3.08
C PHE A 230 -0.37 12.91 2.51
N VAL A 231 0.48 11.87 2.54
CA VAL A 231 1.89 11.96 2.17
C VAL A 231 2.07 11.67 0.69
N VAL A 232 2.86 12.51 0.01
CA VAL A 232 3.32 12.28 -1.36
C VAL A 232 4.83 12.46 -1.39
N TYR A 233 5.54 11.40 -1.75
CA TYR A 233 6.94 11.45 -2.12
C TYR A 233 7.07 11.86 -3.58
N VAL A 234 8.11 12.61 -3.90
CA VAL A 234 8.32 13.12 -5.25
C VAL A 234 9.71 12.71 -5.71
N TYR A 235 9.77 11.97 -6.81
CA TYR A 235 11.03 11.71 -7.52
C TYR A 235 11.53 13.02 -8.12
N GLY A 236 12.81 13.12 -8.41
CA GLY A 236 13.36 14.35 -8.96
C GLY A 236 14.55 14.07 -9.88
N SER A 237 14.80 15.01 -10.78
CA SER A 237 15.94 15.03 -11.69
C SER A 237 17.23 15.44 -10.97
N ALA A 238 18.37 15.25 -11.61
CA ALA A 238 19.65 15.81 -11.18
C ALA A 238 19.73 17.31 -11.44
N ASP A 239 18.93 17.81 -12.39
CA ASP A 239 18.92 19.23 -12.82
C ASP A 239 17.88 20.07 -12.04
N ASP A 240 17.25 19.49 -11.01
CA ASP A 240 16.30 20.20 -10.15
C ASP A 240 16.97 21.35 -9.39
N ASP A 241 16.20 22.42 -9.19
CA ASP A 241 16.58 23.59 -8.41
C ASP A 241 15.40 24.11 -7.55
N CYS A 242 15.67 25.18 -6.78
CA CYS A 242 14.68 25.77 -5.89
C CYS A 242 13.42 26.26 -6.58
N ASP A 243 13.55 26.81 -7.78
CA ASP A 243 12.44 27.41 -8.53
C ASP A 243 11.68 26.36 -9.33
N SER A 244 12.41 25.49 -10.02
CA SER A 244 11.82 24.43 -10.85
C SER A 244 11.14 23.33 -10.04
N THR A 245 11.52 23.12 -8.79
CA THR A 245 10.98 22.02 -7.96
C THR A 245 10.31 22.54 -6.70
N ALA A 246 11.06 23.07 -5.72
CA ALA A 246 10.50 23.38 -4.40
C ALA A 246 9.38 24.45 -4.46
N ARG A 247 9.58 25.55 -5.22
CA ARG A 247 8.57 26.58 -5.40
C ARG A 247 7.37 26.08 -6.16
N ARG A 248 7.57 25.38 -7.29
CA ARG A 248 6.49 24.84 -8.12
C ARG A 248 5.58 23.88 -7.35
N TRP A 249 6.14 22.95 -6.59
CA TRP A 249 5.38 22.04 -5.74
C TRP A 249 4.62 22.76 -4.63
N ARG A 250 5.20 23.81 -4.04
CA ARG A 250 4.50 24.64 -3.06
C ARG A 250 3.30 25.34 -3.66
N GLU A 251 3.44 25.94 -4.84
CA GLU A 251 2.37 26.64 -5.54
C GLU A 251 1.26 25.68 -6.02
N ALA A 252 1.64 24.48 -6.44
CA ALA A 252 0.69 23.46 -6.88
C ALA A 252 -0.10 22.83 -5.73
N ASN A 253 0.47 22.73 -4.53
CA ASN A 253 -0.11 22.03 -3.38
C ASN A 253 -1.21 22.84 -2.68
N THR A 254 -2.33 23.02 -3.36
CA THR A 254 -3.51 23.72 -2.81
C THR A 254 -4.37 22.82 -1.92
N VAL A 255 -4.14 21.51 -1.93
CA VAL A 255 -4.91 20.52 -1.18
C VAL A 255 -4.29 20.13 0.18
N GLY A 256 -3.13 20.70 0.51
CA GLY A 256 -2.47 20.51 1.80
C GLY A 256 -1.83 19.13 1.98
N ALA A 257 -1.35 18.50 0.90
CA ALA A 257 -0.58 17.28 0.98
C ALA A 257 0.73 17.49 1.77
N TYR A 258 1.21 16.46 2.48
CA TYR A 258 2.54 16.42 3.07
C TYR A 258 3.54 16.00 1.99
N ILE A 259 4.38 16.94 1.55
CA ILE A 259 5.28 16.75 0.41
C ILE A 259 6.69 16.40 0.88
N VAL A 260 7.23 15.28 0.36
CA VAL A 260 8.61 14.83 0.59
C VAL A 260 9.36 14.85 -0.74
N LEU A 261 10.13 15.90 -1.00
CA LEU A 261 10.85 16.07 -2.27
C LEU A 261 12.19 15.33 -2.25
N LYS A 262 12.63 14.85 -3.43
CA LYS A 262 13.99 14.35 -3.59
C LYS A 262 14.97 15.51 -3.52
N ALA A 263 16.03 15.33 -2.73
CA ALA A 263 17.08 16.32 -2.55
C ALA A 263 17.93 16.48 -3.82
N PHE A 264 18.29 17.71 -4.14
CA PHE A 264 19.18 18.12 -5.22
C PHE A 264 20.31 19.00 -4.67
N ALA A 265 21.29 19.38 -5.49
CA ALA A 265 22.37 20.25 -5.06
C ALA A 265 21.83 21.62 -4.57
N GLY A 266 22.17 22.00 -3.33
CA GLY A 266 21.72 23.28 -2.75
C GLY A 266 20.29 23.29 -2.18
N PHE A 267 19.56 22.18 -2.13
CA PHE A 267 18.17 22.11 -1.68
C PHE A 267 17.90 22.80 -0.32
N ARG A 268 18.85 22.73 0.63
CA ARG A 268 18.68 23.34 1.96
C ARG A 268 18.71 24.88 1.94
N THR A 269 19.20 25.49 0.85
CA THR A 269 19.26 26.95 0.71
C THR A 269 18.02 27.54 0.02
N CYS A 270 17.07 26.71 -0.42
CA CYS A 270 15.85 27.18 -1.04
C CYS A 270 15.04 28.03 -0.06
N ALA A 271 14.56 29.20 -0.53
CA ALA A 271 13.68 30.06 0.24
C ALA A 271 12.35 29.39 0.57
N VAL A 272 11.90 28.46 -0.28
CA VAL A 272 10.73 27.62 -0.06
C VAL A 272 11.21 26.21 0.24
N GLN A 273 10.77 25.66 1.37
CA GLN A 273 11.06 24.29 1.78
C GLN A 273 9.79 23.42 1.70
N PRO A 274 9.90 22.15 1.29
CA PRO A 274 8.83 21.19 1.44
C PRO A 274 8.63 20.79 2.91
N ASP A 275 7.77 19.83 3.17
CA ASP A 275 7.59 19.29 4.52
C ASP A 275 8.77 18.41 4.97
N ALA A 276 9.44 17.73 4.02
CA ALA A 276 10.67 16.98 4.24
C ALA A 276 11.42 16.74 2.92
N TRP A 277 12.66 16.27 3.05
CA TRP A 277 13.51 15.85 1.94
C TRP A 277 13.88 14.38 2.05
N HIS A 278 14.00 13.70 0.92
CA HIS A 278 14.55 12.36 0.85
C HIS A 278 15.65 12.27 -0.20
N GLN A 279 16.46 11.20 -0.13
CA GLN A 279 17.41 10.87 -1.18
C GLN A 279 17.03 9.53 -1.82
N TYR A 280 17.23 9.44 -3.12
CA TYR A 280 17.17 8.20 -3.89
C TYR A 280 18.52 8.02 -4.60
N SER A 281 19.40 7.20 -3.99
CA SER A 281 20.77 6.96 -4.46
C SER A 281 21.16 5.52 -4.16
N ALA A 282 20.49 4.57 -4.84
CA ALA A 282 20.60 3.13 -4.54
C ALA A 282 22.01 2.55 -4.81
N ALA A 283 22.87 3.25 -5.56
CA ALA A 283 24.29 2.88 -5.73
C ALA A 283 25.16 3.20 -4.51
N LEU A 284 24.60 3.89 -3.49
CA LEU A 284 25.27 4.14 -2.21
C LEU A 284 24.67 3.23 -1.14
N PRO A 285 25.49 2.66 -0.23
CA PRO A 285 24.99 1.79 0.83
C PRO A 285 24.05 2.51 1.78
N GLN A 286 24.32 3.80 2.03
CA GLN A 286 23.51 4.65 2.89
C GLN A 286 23.67 6.13 2.49
N TYR A 287 22.67 6.94 2.81
CA TYR A 287 22.74 8.40 2.65
C TYR A 287 22.00 9.08 3.80
N ASP A 288 22.72 9.92 4.55
CA ASP A 288 22.17 10.63 5.71
C ASP A 288 21.77 12.06 5.34
N LEU A 289 20.49 12.35 5.43
CA LEU A 289 19.88 13.66 5.32
C LEU A 289 19.19 14.10 6.62
N ALA A 290 19.60 13.53 7.77
CA ALA A 290 18.97 13.87 9.04
C ALA A 290 18.90 15.40 9.26
N PRO A 291 17.83 15.90 9.89
CA PRO A 291 16.73 15.16 10.52
C PRO A 291 15.63 14.69 9.56
N ASP A 292 15.68 15.00 8.26
CA ASP A 292 14.65 14.67 7.32
C ASP A 292 14.58 13.15 7.07
N SER A 293 15.61 12.59 6.44
CA SER A 293 15.61 11.18 6.07
C SER A 293 16.99 10.53 6.22
N PHE A 294 16.98 9.20 6.30
CA PHE A 294 18.15 8.34 6.17
C PHE A 294 17.76 7.14 5.28
N MET A 295 18.47 6.97 4.17
CA MET A 295 18.22 5.84 3.28
C MET A 295 19.32 4.77 3.37
N ILE A 296 18.95 3.53 3.13
CA ILE A 296 19.86 2.38 3.00
C ILE A 296 19.52 1.55 1.77
N ALA A 297 20.56 0.92 1.16
CA ALA A 297 20.40 0.04 -0.01
C ALA A 297 21.15 -1.29 0.17
N PRO A 298 20.55 -2.45 -0.18
CA PRO A 298 21.18 -3.78 0.00
C PRO A 298 22.27 -4.04 -1.03
N GLY A 299 22.17 -3.43 -2.20
CA GLY A 299 23.05 -3.56 -3.35
C GLY A 299 22.51 -2.81 -4.54
N PHE A 300 23.30 -2.67 -5.59
CA PHE A 300 22.90 -2.19 -6.92
C PHE A 300 23.66 -2.99 -7.97
N ASP A 301 22.96 -3.81 -8.74
CA ASP A 301 23.53 -4.72 -9.71
C ASP A 301 22.56 -4.83 -10.91
N GLU A 302 22.72 -3.92 -11.86
CA GLU A 302 21.83 -3.80 -13.01
C GLU A 302 22.18 -4.80 -14.10
N GLU A 303 21.17 -5.44 -14.69
CA GLU A 303 21.29 -6.44 -15.77
C GLU A 303 22.15 -5.95 -16.95
N SER A 304 22.07 -4.66 -17.27
CA SER A 304 22.81 -4.06 -18.40
C SER A 304 24.27 -3.71 -18.09
N GLU A 305 24.72 -3.86 -16.85
CA GLU A 305 26.06 -3.46 -16.42
C GLU A 305 26.98 -4.65 -16.16
N PRO A 306 28.26 -4.54 -16.52
CA PRO A 306 29.21 -5.66 -16.36
C PRO A 306 29.61 -5.91 -14.91
N THR A 307 29.35 -4.98 -13.99
CA THR A 307 29.73 -5.08 -12.58
C THR A 307 28.75 -4.32 -11.71
N ALA A 308 28.46 -4.85 -10.52
CA ALA A 308 27.64 -4.16 -9.52
C ALA A 308 28.25 -2.80 -9.15
N ARG A 309 27.41 -1.76 -9.14
CA ARG A 309 27.77 -0.45 -8.58
C ARG A 309 27.90 -0.51 -7.06
N LEU A 310 27.09 -1.36 -6.43
CA LEU A 310 27.12 -1.65 -5.01
C LEU A 310 26.94 -3.14 -4.80
N SER A 311 28.00 -3.87 -4.42
CA SER A 311 27.91 -5.30 -4.16
C SER A 311 27.00 -5.60 -2.97
N ARG A 312 26.23 -6.68 -3.07
CA ARG A 312 25.40 -7.18 -1.97
C ARG A 312 26.27 -7.78 -0.86
N ASP A 313 26.04 -7.37 0.38
CA ASP A 313 26.72 -7.89 1.57
C ASP A 313 25.81 -7.77 2.80
N VAL A 314 25.50 -8.90 3.43
CA VAL A 314 24.57 -8.94 4.59
C VAL A 314 25.21 -8.32 5.85
N GLY A 315 26.52 -8.43 6.00
CA GLY A 315 27.25 -7.81 7.13
C GLY A 315 27.18 -6.27 7.05
N ARG A 316 27.47 -5.71 5.86
CA ARG A 316 27.31 -4.29 5.59
C ARG A 316 25.86 -3.86 5.79
N TRP A 317 24.88 -4.61 5.21
CA TRP A 317 23.45 -4.34 5.36
C TRP A 317 23.02 -4.23 6.82
N ARG A 318 23.51 -5.12 7.68
CA ARG A 318 23.28 -5.09 9.12
C ARG A 318 23.86 -3.81 9.74
N GLY A 319 25.04 -3.40 9.34
CA GLY A 319 25.69 -2.15 9.77
C GLY A 319 24.90 -0.91 9.33
N ASP A 320 24.41 -0.89 8.08
CA ASP A 320 23.65 0.21 7.50
C ASP A 320 22.28 0.38 8.23
N ILE A 321 21.58 -0.72 8.55
CA ILE A 321 20.38 -0.69 9.39
C ILE A 321 20.71 -0.12 10.78
N GLY A 322 21.83 -0.56 11.38
CA GLY A 322 22.29 -0.04 12.67
C GLY A 322 22.53 1.48 12.65
N ALA A 323 23.19 2.00 11.61
CA ALA A 323 23.40 3.43 11.40
C ALA A 323 22.08 4.18 11.21
N MET A 324 21.18 3.69 10.39
CA MET A 324 19.84 4.24 10.19
C MET A 324 19.08 4.34 11.51
N LEU A 325 19.11 3.29 12.32
CA LEU A 325 18.44 3.24 13.61
C LEU A 325 19.08 4.17 14.66
N ALA A 326 20.37 4.45 14.57
CA ALA A 326 21.09 5.38 15.45
C ALA A 326 20.89 6.84 15.01
N SER A 327 20.45 7.10 13.78
CA SER A 327 20.18 8.43 13.28
C SER A 327 18.95 9.03 13.96
N ASN A 328 18.83 10.37 13.93
CA ASN A 328 17.63 11.10 14.34
C ASN A 328 16.72 11.42 13.14
N ALA A 329 16.85 10.72 12.03
CA ALA A 329 16.06 10.91 10.83
C ALA A 329 14.59 10.55 11.07
N ARG A 330 13.71 11.44 10.64
CA ARG A 330 12.25 11.23 10.71
C ARG A 330 11.79 10.14 9.76
N TRP A 331 12.35 10.07 8.56
CA TRP A 331 12.09 9.06 7.55
C TRP A 331 13.28 8.11 7.46
N GLN A 332 13.05 6.83 7.76
CA GLN A 332 14.02 5.73 7.64
C GLN A 332 13.66 4.90 6.42
N LEU A 333 14.45 5.01 5.35
CA LEU A 333 14.06 4.61 4.00
C LEU A 333 14.90 3.44 3.48
N VAL A 334 14.24 2.48 2.85
CA VAL A 334 14.85 1.32 2.21
C VAL A 334 14.72 1.42 0.69
N LEU A 335 15.81 1.38 -0.03
CA LEU A 335 15.90 1.31 -1.48
C LEU A 335 16.38 -0.08 -1.90
N THR A 336 15.49 -0.94 -2.38
CA THR A 336 14.05 -0.88 -2.60
C THR A 336 13.39 -2.17 -2.10
N PHE A 337 12.05 -2.24 -2.05
CA PHE A 337 11.41 -3.52 -1.81
C PHE A 337 11.63 -4.47 -2.99
N ASN A 338 11.36 -4.00 -4.24
CA ASN A 338 11.30 -4.87 -5.41
C ASN A 338 11.76 -4.23 -6.73
N GLU A 339 12.78 -3.37 -6.74
CA GLU A 339 13.39 -2.88 -7.98
C GLU A 339 14.38 -3.92 -8.52
N TRP A 340 13.84 -4.90 -9.26
CA TRP A 340 14.59 -6.03 -9.78
C TRP A 340 15.55 -5.67 -10.92
N PRO A 341 15.17 -4.81 -11.90
CA PRO A 341 16.07 -4.35 -12.95
C PRO A 341 17.37 -3.73 -12.44
N GLU A 342 17.30 -2.95 -11.36
CA GLU A 342 18.47 -2.35 -10.73
C GLU A 342 19.16 -3.29 -9.71
N GLY A 343 18.57 -4.45 -9.45
CA GLY A 343 19.11 -5.37 -8.45
C GLY A 343 19.16 -4.79 -7.03
N THR A 344 18.30 -3.83 -6.68
CA THR A 344 18.24 -3.19 -5.36
C THR A 344 17.21 -3.83 -4.42
N SER A 345 16.54 -4.88 -4.86
CA SER A 345 15.45 -5.53 -4.16
C SER A 345 15.86 -6.16 -2.83
N ILE A 346 15.04 -5.97 -1.77
CA ILE A 346 15.10 -6.74 -0.51
C ILE A 346 14.05 -7.85 -0.46
N GLU A 347 13.11 -7.91 -1.41
CA GLU A 347 12.15 -9.00 -1.56
C GLU A 347 12.88 -10.33 -1.65
N SER A 348 12.27 -11.41 -1.16
CA SER A 348 12.87 -12.75 -1.18
C SER A 348 13.23 -13.21 -2.60
N ALA A 349 14.44 -13.68 -2.79
CA ALA A 349 14.96 -14.30 -4.01
C ALA A 349 15.62 -15.65 -3.72
N ARG A 350 15.80 -16.44 -4.77
CA ARG A 350 16.50 -17.74 -4.67
C ARG A 350 17.92 -17.57 -4.15
N GLU A 351 18.60 -16.50 -4.58
CA GLU A 351 20.02 -16.21 -4.26
C GLU A 351 20.23 -15.84 -2.79
N TRP A 352 19.20 -15.36 -2.11
CA TRP A 352 19.25 -15.01 -0.68
C TRP A 352 18.06 -15.54 0.11
N ALA A 353 17.58 -16.72 -0.30
CA ALA A 353 16.54 -17.43 0.43
C ALA A 353 16.96 -17.74 1.87
N SER A 354 15.99 -17.81 2.75
CA SER A 354 16.19 -18.12 4.17
C SER A 354 15.09 -19.05 4.70
N PRO A 355 15.30 -19.69 5.87
CA PRO A 355 14.31 -20.60 6.47
C PRO A 355 12.97 -19.92 6.80
N SER A 356 12.93 -18.60 7.00
CA SER A 356 11.69 -17.84 7.22
C SER A 356 10.79 -17.79 5.98
N GLY A 357 11.37 -17.99 4.78
CA GLY A 357 10.73 -17.74 3.49
C GLY A 357 10.76 -16.30 3.02
N TYR A 358 11.18 -15.34 3.86
CA TYR A 358 11.26 -13.92 3.51
C TYR A 358 12.61 -13.46 2.95
N GLY A 359 13.66 -14.30 3.07
CA GLY A 359 15.01 -13.99 2.60
C GLY A 359 15.83 -13.17 3.60
N VAL A 360 17.17 -13.28 3.49
CA VAL A 360 18.08 -12.77 4.53
C VAL A 360 18.03 -11.26 4.73
N TYR A 361 17.65 -10.46 3.71
CA TYR A 361 17.57 -9.00 3.82
C TYR A 361 16.37 -8.57 4.67
N LEU A 362 15.20 -9.17 4.45
CA LEU A 362 14.00 -8.94 5.27
C LEU A 362 14.16 -9.53 6.66
N ASP A 363 14.82 -10.70 6.81
CA ASP A 363 15.12 -11.29 8.12
C ASP A 363 16.00 -10.37 8.96
N THR A 364 17.00 -9.74 8.34
CA THR A 364 17.88 -8.81 9.04
C THR A 364 17.12 -7.57 9.53
N LEU A 365 16.21 -7.03 8.70
CA LEU A 365 15.30 -5.95 9.12
C LEU A 365 14.42 -6.42 10.28
N HIS A 366 13.78 -7.58 10.14
CA HIS A 366 12.92 -8.16 11.17
C HIS A 366 13.62 -8.26 12.52
N GLU A 367 14.82 -8.80 12.54
CA GLU A 367 15.63 -8.95 13.75
C GLU A 367 15.97 -7.61 14.40
N LEU A 368 16.51 -6.67 13.62
CA LEU A 368 17.05 -5.42 14.17
C LEU A 368 15.96 -4.39 14.50
N LEU A 369 14.89 -4.33 13.72
CA LEU A 369 13.75 -3.43 13.99
C LEU A 369 12.87 -4.01 15.12
N GLY A 370 12.62 -5.33 15.12
CA GLY A 370 11.82 -6.01 16.14
C GLY A 370 12.44 -5.92 17.55
N ALA A 371 13.76 -5.98 17.65
CA ALA A 371 14.47 -5.81 18.94
C ALA A 371 14.25 -4.45 19.61
N ARG A 372 13.89 -3.40 18.85
CA ARG A 372 13.53 -2.07 19.42
C ARG A 372 12.07 -1.97 19.84
N MET A 373 11.19 -2.73 19.21
CA MET A 373 9.76 -2.73 19.57
C MET A 373 9.50 -3.42 20.92
N SER A 374 10.45 -4.25 21.37
CA SER A 374 10.37 -5.02 22.63
C SER A 374 10.98 -4.29 23.85
N ARG A 375 11.48 -3.07 23.68
CA ARG A 375 12.07 -2.22 24.74
C ARG A 375 11.20 -1.01 24.99
#